data_9cf226ae062c6e8b1017ebf9ab8d1f2d
#
_entry.id   9cf226ae062c6e8b1017ebf9ab8d1f2d
#
_cell.length_a   1.000
_cell.length_b   1.000
_cell.length_c   1.000
_cell.angle_alpha   90.00
_cell.angle_beta   90.00
_cell.angle_gamma   90.00
#
_symmetry.space_group_name_H-M   'P 1'
#
loop_
_entity.id
_entity.type
_entity.pdbx_description
1 polymer ?
#
loop_
_entity_poly.entity_id
_entity_poly.type
_entity_poly.pdbx_seq_one_letter_code
_entity_poly.pdbx_strand_id
1 'polypeptide(L)'
;NPLLVSVRSGARKSMPGMMDTVLNVGLTTKTREGLIEKTGNPRFVYDAHRRLIQMYADVVMEQEQGIRPADGDGIREQLEAEMSKMKKARGVENDVDLTADDLKELIEIYKNKVKKVLGVAFPDDAKKQLWGAIAAVFHSWNTKRAVAYRRIENIPDEWGTAVNVQTMVFG
;
A
#
# COMPACT_ATOMS: atom_id res chain seq x y z
N ASN A 1 -10.05 -4.46 19.25
CA ASN A 1 -9.96 -5.41 18.15
C ASN A 1 -9.99 -4.63 16.81
N PRO A 2 -8.81 -4.25 16.28
CA PRO A 2 -8.75 -3.49 15.05
C PRO A 2 -9.24 -4.33 13.86
N LEU A 3 -10.06 -3.73 12.99
CA LEU A 3 -10.47 -4.30 11.74
C LEU A 3 -9.54 -3.80 10.63
N LEU A 4 -8.85 -4.72 9.99
CA LEU A 4 -8.08 -4.44 8.77
C LEU A 4 -8.80 -5.00 7.56
N VAL A 5 -8.78 -4.25 6.47
CA VAL A 5 -9.44 -4.67 5.24
C VAL A 5 -8.49 -4.60 4.04
N SER A 6 -8.79 -5.42 3.05
CA SER A 6 -8.26 -5.27 1.69
C SER A 6 -9.28 -4.52 0.83
N VAL A 7 -8.78 -3.67 -0.05
CA VAL A 7 -9.58 -2.95 -1.05
C VAL A 7 -9.08 -3.35 -2.42
N ARG A 8 -9.94 -3.95 -3.23
CA ARG A 8 -9.57 -4.53 -4.53
C ARG A 8 -10.68 -4.42 -5.56
N SER A 9 -10.34 -4.59 -6.81
CA SER A 9 -11.30 -4.60 -7.91
C SER A 9 -12.30 -5.75 -7.79
N GLY A 10 -13.55 -5.44 -8.12
CA GLY A 10 -14.64 -6.38 -8.34
C GLY A 10 -15.14 -6.32 -9.78
N ALA A 11 -14.24 -6.22 -10.76
CA ALA A 11 -14.57 -6.16 -12.17
C ALA A 11 -15.37 -7.42 -12.61
N ARG A 12 -16.31 -7.21 -13.54
CA ARG A 12 -17.18 -8.26 -14.08
C ARG A 12 -16.39 -9.41 -14.75
N LYS A 13 -15.27 -9.09 -15.40
CA LYS A 13 -14.31 -10.06 -15.93
C LYS A 13 -12.99 -9.91 -15.17
N SER A 14 -12.40 -11.04 -14.77
CA SER A 14 -11.11 -11.02 -14.08
C SER A 14 -10.02 -10.45 -14.97
N MET A 15 -9.22 -9.54 -14.40
CA MET A 15 -8.11 -8.85 -15.08
C MET A 15 -6.85 -8.98 -14.22
N PRO A 16 -6.21 -10.18 -14.16
CA PRO A 16 -5.12 -10.44 -13.24
C PRO A 16 -3.94 -9.47 -13.42
N GLY A 17 -3.50 -8.83 -12.34
CA GLY A 17 -2.39 -7.89 -12.35
C GLY A 17 -2.65 -6.52 -13.00
N MET A 18 -3.87 -6.29 -13.53
CA MET A 18 -4.20 -5.04 -14.23
C MET A 18 -4.75 -3.96 -13.31
N MET A 19 -5.46 -4.36 -12.27
CA MET A 19 -6.12 -3.48 -11.31
C MET A 19 -5.33 -3.42 -10.00
N ASP A 20 -5.40 -2.28 -9.34
CA ASP A 20 -4.71 -2.09 -8.07
C ASP A 20 -5.45 -2.77 -6.91
N THR A 21 -4.69 -3.14 -5.89
CA THR A 21 -5.17 -3.69 -4.63
C THR A 21 -4.43 -2.99 -3.49
N VAL A 22 -5.16 -2.60 -2.45
CA VAL A 22 -4.57 -2.03 -1.23
C VAL A 22 -4.88 -2.94 -0.06
N LEU A 23 -3.84 -3.41 0.61
CA LEU A 23 -3.92 -4.32 1.75
C LEU A 23 -3.68 -3.60 3.07
N ASN A 24 -4.11 -4.19 4.17
CA ASN A 24 -3.92 -3.69 5.54
C ASN A 24 -4.53 -2.30 5.80
N VAL A 25 -5.53 -1.90 5.02
CA VAL A 25 -6.24 -0.63 5.22
C VAL A 25 -6.91 -0.64 6.59
N GLY A 26 -6.76 0.45 7.32
CA GLY A 26 -7.18 0.58 8.72
C GLY A 26 -6.04 0.44 9.73
N LEU A 27 -4.82 0.13 9.28
CA LEU A 27 -3.64 0.09 10.15
C LEU A 27 -3.09 1.50 10.34
N THR A 28 -3.33 2.03 11.52
CA THR A 28 -2.91 3.35 11.97
C THR A 28 -2.00 3.22 13.20
N THR A 29 -1.41 4.30 13.67
CA THR A 29 -0.62 4.29 14.92
C THR A 29 -1.44 3.73 16.08
N LYS A 30 -2.72 4.10 16.19
CA LYS A 30 -3.62 3.62 17.25
C LYS A 30 -4.00 2.15 17.09
N THR A 31 -4.44 1.74 15.89
CA THR A 31 -4.90 0.36 15.65
C THR A 31 -3.75 -0.65 15.66
N ARG A 32 -2.54 -0.21 15.35
CA ARG A 32 -1.32 -1.00 15.44
C ARG A 32 -1.09 -1.56 16.83
N GLU A 33 -1.22 -0.73 17.88
CA GLU A 33 -1.02 -1.18 19.27
C GLU A 33 -2.04 -2.27 19.66
N GLY A 34 -3.31 -2.09 19.30
CA GLY A 34 -4.34 -3.11 19.56
C GLY A 34 -4.13 -4.41 18.74
N LEU A 35 -3.48 -4.33 17.58
CA LEU A 35 -3.13 -5.52 16.82
C LEU A 35 -1.91 -6.25 17.41
N ILE A 36 -0.94 -5.51 17.93
CA ILE A 36 0.21 -6.09 18.66
C ILE A 36 -0.29 -6.84 19.91
N GLU A 37 -1.16 -6.22 20.68
CA GLU A 37 -1.77 -6.86 21.85
C GLU A 37 -2.51 -8.15 21.48
N LYS A 38 -3.26 -8.14 20.39
CA LYS A 38 -4.02 -9.30 19.92
C LYS A 38 -3.16 -10.44 19.39
N THR A 39 -2.10 -10.13 18.66
CA THR A 39 -1.27 -11.14 17.96
C THR A 39 -0.07 -11.60 18.78
N GLY A 40 0.35 -10.83 19.78
CA GLY A 40 1.60 -11.06 20.49
C GLY A 40 2.86 -10.95 19.60
N ASN A 41 2.71 -10.44 18.37
CA ASN A 41 3.79 -10.40 17.37
C ASN A 41 4.02 -8.98 16.84
N PRO A 42 4.76 -8.14 17.57
CA PRO A 42 5.02 -6.76 17.15
C PRO A 42 5.77 -6.67 15.81
N ARG A 43 6.69 -7.60 15.55
CA ARG A 43 7.42 -7.60 14.26
C ARG A 43 6.49 -7.75 13.07
N PHE A 44 5.57 -8.71 13.11
CA PHE A 44 4.55 -8.89 12.07
C PHE A 44 3.73 -7.62 11.86
N VAL A 45 3.29 -6.98 12.93
CA VAL A 45 2.43 -5.79 12.85
C VAL A 45 3.19 -4.58 12.30
N TYR A 46 4.45 -4.38 12.69
CA TYR A 46 5.27 -3.31 12.12
C TYR A 46 5.59 -3.56 10.65
N ASP A 47 5.86 -4.81 10.23
CA ASP A 47 6.06 -5.12 8.81
C ASP A 47 4.79 -4.90 7.98
N ALA A 48 3.62 -5.30 8.50
CA ALA A 48 2.33 -5.02 7.85
C ALA A 48 2.08 -3.51 7.69
N HIS A 49 2.42 -2.70 8.71
CA HIS A 49 2.27 -1.24 8.65
C HIS A 49 3.24 -0.62 7.65
N ARG A 50 4.51 -1.02 7.66
CA ARG A 50 5.51 -0.57 6.68
C ARG A 50 5.05 -0.88 5.25
N ARG A 51 4.54 -2.10 5.00
CA ARG A 51 4.02 -2.51 3.68
C ARG A 51 2.80 -1.70 3.27
N LEU A 52 1.89 -1.39 4.20
CA LEU A 52 0.77 -0.49 3.90
C LEU A 52 1.27 0.88 3.47
N ILE A 53 2.21 1.50 4.20
CA ILE A 53 2.74 2.82 3.86
C ILE A 53 3.34 2.81 2.45
N GLN A 54 4.17 1.83 2.14
CA GLN A 54 4.82 1.71 0.83
C GLN A 54 3.81 1.56 -0.30
N MET A 55 2.86 0.63 -0.17
CA MET A 55 1.82 0.37 -1.17
C MET A 55 0.88 1.56 -1.32
N TYR A 56 0.45 2.16 -0.21
CA TYR A 56 -0.48 3.28 -0.21
C TYR A 56 0.14 4.54 -0.79
N ALA A 57 1.39 4.81 -0.48
CA ALA A 57 2.12 5.94 -1.05
C ALA A 57 2.22 5.83 -2.59
N ASP A 58 2.55 4.66 -3.09
CA ASP A 58 2.67 4.35 -4.53
C ASP A 58 1.30 4.37 -5.24
N VAL A 59 0.37 3.54 -4.78
CA VAL A 59 -0.90 3.29 -5.48
C VAL A 59 -1.91 4.42 -5.30
N VAL A 60 -1.91 5.09 -4.15
CA VAL A 60 -2.92 6.10 -3.81
C VAL A 60 -2.33 7.50 -3.87
N MET A 61 -1.33 7.79 -3.04
CA MET A 61 -0.90 9.18 -2.80
C MET A 61 -0.17 9.78 -4.01
N GLU A 62 0.69 9.02 -4.67
CA GLU A 62 1.41 9.48 -5.85
C GLU A 62 0.45 9.81 -7.00
N GLN A 63 -0.59 9.01 -7.19
CA GLN A 63 -1.65 9.26 -8.16
C GLN A 63 -2.51 10.48 -7.78
N GLU A 64 -2.93 10.61 -6.52
CA GLU A 64 -3.73 11.76 -6.05
C GLU A 64 -2.99 13.09 -6.22
N GLN A 65 -1.67 13.09 -6.07
CA GLN A 65 -0.85 14.28 -6.29
C GLN A 65 -0.56 14.56 -7.77
N GLY A 66 -1.02 13.71 -8.68
CA GLY A 66 -0.75 13.83 -10.11
C GLY A 66 0.73 13.68 -10.47
N ILE A 67 1.52 13.13 -9.56
CA ILE A 67 2.96 12.91 -9.76
C ILE A 67 3.12 11.75 -10.74
N ARG A 68 3.93 11.97 -11.75
CA ARG A 68 4.32 10.95 -12.75
C ARG A 68 5.84 10.88 -12.77
N PRO A 69 6.44 10.10 -11.87
CA PRO A 69 7.89 10.00 -11.79
C PRO A 69 8.44 9.37 -13.09
N ALA A 70 9.70 9.66 -13.37
CA ALA A 70 10.44 8.88 -14.36
C ALA A 70 10.58 7.43 -13.86
N ASP A 71 10.82 6.50 -14.78
CA ASP A 71 11.05 5.09 -14.43
C ASP A 71 12.21 4.98 -13.43
N GLY A 72 11.94 4.36 -12.28
CA GLY A 72 12.91 4.19 -11.20
C GLY A 72 12.98 5.31 -10.15
N ASP A 73 12.23 6.41 -10.33
CA ASP A 73 12.22 7.56 -9.41
C ASP A 73 10.93 7.67 -8.58
N GLY A 74 10.02 6.71 -8.67
CA GLY A 74 8.78 6.69 -7.93
C GLY A 74 8.96 6.60 -6.43
N ILE A 75 7.91 6.91 -5.67
CA ILE A 75 7.96 6.84 -4.21
C ILE A 75 8.27 5.42 -3.74
N ARG A 76 7.80 4.39 -4.45
CA ARG A 76 8.09 2.98 -4.16
C ARG A 76 9.60 2.71 -4.14
N GLU A 77 10.29 3.06 -5.22
CA GLU A 77 11.74 2.84 -5.38
C GLU A 77 12.54 3.60 -4.32
N GLN A 78 12.10 4.82 -4.00
CA GLN A 78 12.73 5.61 -2.94
C GLN A 78 12.55 4.97 -1.55
N LEU A 79 11.40 4.39 -1.26
CA LEU A 79 11.16 3.66 -0.01
C LEU A 79 11.93 2.33 0.04
N GLU A 80 12.03 1.61 -1.06
CA GLU A 80 12.85 0.41 -1.19
C GLU A 80 14.35 0.71 -1.00
N ALA A 81 14.81 1.87 -1.44
CA ALA A 81 16.17 2.33 -1.17
C ALA A 81 16.42 2.57 0.34
N GLU A 82 15.45 3.11 1.08
CA GLU A 82 15.56 3.27 2.54
C GLU A 82 15.57 1.90 3.25
N MET A 83 14.76 0.94 2.80
CA MET A 83 14.81 -0.45 3.29
C MET A 83 16.21 -1.06 3.07
N SER A 84 16.74 -0.90 1.87
CA SER A 84 18.08 -1.43 1.53
C SER A 84 19.19 -0.79 2.37
N LYS A 85 19.11 0.50 2.66
CA LYS A 85 20.02 1.19 3.58
C LYS A 85 19.92 0.63 5.00
N MET A 86 18.69 0.41 5.49
CA MET A 86 18.46 -0.18 6.81
C MET A 86 19.07 -1.56 6.91
N LYS A 87 18.82 -2.45 5.95
CA LYS A 87 19.39 -3.80 5.91
C LYS A 87 20.91 -3.76 5.93
N LYS A 88 21.51 -2.91 5.10
CA LYS A 88 22.96 -2.73 5.06
C LYS A 88 23.54 -2.24 6.40
N ALA A 89 22.87 -1.29 7.04
CA ALA A 89 23.28 -0.75 8.34
C ALA A 89 23.20 -1.80 9.48
N ARG A 90 22.26 -2.75 9.39
CA ARG A 90 22.09 -3.85 10.34
C ARG A 90 22.89 -5.10 9.99
N GLY A 91 23.53 -5.14 8.82
CA GLY A 91 24.30 -6.31 8.34
C GLY A 91 23.41 -7.52 8.02
N VAL A 92 22.17 -7.30 7.60
CA VAL A 92 21.22 -8.36 7.23
C VAL A 92 20.89 -8.31 5.73
N GLU A 93 20.54 -9.47 5.17
CA GLU A 93 20.25 -9.60 3.74
C GLU A 93 18.74 -9.59 3.46
N ASN A 94 17.95 -10.25 4.28
CA ASN A 94 16.53 -10.41 4.04
C ASN A 94 15.69 -9.48 4.91
N ASP A 95 14.51 -9.09 4.43
CA ASP A 95 13.55 -8.27 5.17
C ASP A 95 13.09 -8.97 6.47
N VAL A 96 13.06 -10.31 6.46
CA VAL A 96 12.65 -11.13 7.60
C VAL A 96 13.63 -11.07 8.78
N ASP A 97 14.89 -10.69 8.53
CA ASP A 97 15.94 -10.61 9.55
C ASP A 97 15.90 -9.27 10.31
N LEU A 98 15.13 -8.28 9.84
CA LEU A 98 14.93 -7.02 10.55
C LEU A 98 14.07 -7.25 11.81
N THR A 99 14.48 -6.64 12.91
CA THR A 99 13.76 -6.69 14.17
C THR A 99 12.49 -5.82 14.18
N ALA A 100 11.66 -5.98 15.20
CA ALA A 100 10.49 -5.11 15.41
C ALA A 100 10.90 -3.64 15.56
N ASP A 101 12.00 -3.36 16.26
CA ASP A 101 12.49 -2.00 16.48
C ASP A 101 13.04 -1.39 15.18
N ASP A 102 13.74 -2.17 14.35
CA ASP A 102 14.20 -1.72 13.03
C ASP A 102 13.01 -1.35 12.13
N LEU A 103 11.98 -2.17 12.12
CA LEU A 103 10.77 -1.91 11.34
C LEU A 103 9.97 -0.70 11.87
N LYS A 104 9.96 -0.49 13.19
CA LYS A 104 9.37 0.69 13.81
C LYS A 104 10.12 1.96 13.40
N GLU A 105 11.46 1.94 13.41
CA GLU A 105 12.29 3.04 12.91
C GLU A 105 12.05 3.30 11.41
N LEU A 106 11.98 2.24 10.62
CA LEU A 106 11.75 2.33 9.17
C LEU A 106 10.38 2.93 8.83
N ILE A 107 9.34 2.67 9.61
CA ILE A 107 8.02 3.30 9.46
C ILE A 107 8.13 4.83 9.55
N GLU A 108 8.87 5.35 10.52
CA GLU A 108 9.04 6.80 10.68
C GLU A 108 9.88 7.40 9.53
N ILE A 109 10.92 6.68 9.07
CA ILE A 109 11.68 7.07 7.88
C ILE A 109 10.76 7.13 6.65
N TYR A 110 9.90 6.14 6.45
CA TYR A 110 8.95 6.08 5.35
C TYR A 110 7.96 7.22 5.39
N LYS A 111 7.33 7.50 6.54
CA LYS A 111 6.38 8.61 6.71
C LYS A 111 7.03 9.96 6.39
N ASN A 112 8.26 10.17 6.87
CA ASN A 112 9.02 11.38 6.61
C ASN A 112 9.39 11.52 5.11
N LYS A 113 9.82 10.43 4.48
CA LYS A 113 10.13 10.40 3.05
C LYS A 113 8.89 10.71 2.20
N VAL A 114 7.77 10.05 2.48
CA VAL A 114 6.47 10.30 1.81
C VAL A 114 6.09 11.76 1.91
N LYS A 115 6.10 12.33 3.11
CA LYS A 115 5.79 13.76 3.31
C LYS A 115 6.73 14.69 2.54
N LYS A 116 8.02 14.37 2.50
CA LYS A 116 9.04 15.17 1.80
C LYS A 116 8.86 15.14 0.28
N VAL A 117 8.58 13.96 -0.26
CA VAL A 117 8.51 13.73 -1.72
C VAL A 117 7.15 14.12 -2.29
N LEU A 118 6.06 13.72 -1.63
CA LEU A 118 4.70 13.94 -2.11
C LEU A 118 4.06 15.23 -1.58
N GLY A 119 4.70 15.92 -0.63
CA GLY A 119 4.19 17.16 -0.04
C GLY A 119 3.05 16.96 0.97
N VAL A 120 2.54 15.73 1.12
CA VAL A 120 1.44 15.38 2.03
C VAL A 120 1.85 14.24 2.96
N ALA A 121 1.35 14.26 4.20
CA ALA A 121 1.62 13.21 5.16
C ALA A 121 0.82 11.94 4.87
N PHE A 122 1.40 10.77 5.15
CA PHE A 122 0.66 9.52 5.14
C PHE A 122 -0.54 9.61 6.10
N PRO A 123 -1.76 9.23 5.66
CA PRO A 123 -2.97 9.38 6.47
C PRO A 123 -2.98 8.38 7.63
N ASP A 124 -2.91 8.88 8.87
CA ASP A 124 -3.06 8.09 10.10
C ASP A 124 -4.53 8.01 10.58
N ASP A 125 -5.44 7.89 9.62
CA ASP A 125 -6.88 7.79 9.82
C ASP A 125 -7.46 6.68 8.92
N ALA A 126 -8.12 5.70 9.54
CA ALA A 126 -8.62 4.51 8.84
C ALA A 126 -9.66 4.83 7.76
N LYS A 127 -10.51 5.86 7.97
CA LYS A 127 -11.52 6.26 6.98
C LYS A 127 -10.87 6.94 5.79
N LYS A 128 -9.89 7.82 6.02
CA LYS A 128 -9.13 8.46 4.94
C LYS A 128 -8.38 7.41 4.13
N GLN A 129 -7.73 6.43 4.78
CA GLN A 129 -7.08 5.32 4.09
C GLN A 129 -8.08 4.53 3.24
N LEU A 130 -9.27 4.23 3.77
CA LEU A 130 -10.29 3.47 3.06
C LEU A 130 -10.78 4.20 1.80
N TRP A 131 -11.14 5.48 1.93
CA TRP A 131 -11.63 6.25 0.79
C TRP A 131 -10.57 6.49 -0.28
N GLY A 132 -9.33 6.77 0.11
CA GLY A 132 -8.21 6.86 -0.84
C GLY A 132 -7.98 5.54 -1.59
N ALA A 133 -7.99 4.41 -0.87
CA ALA A 133 -7.85 3.10 -1.49
C ALA A 133 -8.99 2.77 -2.47
N ILE A 134 -10.25 3.09 -2.12
CA ILE A 134 -11.41 2.91 -3.01
C ILE A 134 -11.25 3.74 -4.28
N ALA A 135 -10.89 5.03 -4.14
CA ALA A 135 -10.68 5.91 -5.27
C ALA A 135 -9.56 5.40 -6.19
N ALA A 136 -8.43 4.96 -5.62
CA ALA A 136 -7.31 4.41 -6.38
C ALA A 136 -7.71 3.15 -7.17
N VAL A 137 -8.49 2.25 -6.60
CA VAL A 137 -9.00 1.06 -7.31
C VAL A 137 -9.90 1.47 -8.48
N PHE A 138 -10.80 2.44 -8.33
CA PHE A 138 -11.58 2.96 -9.45
C PHE A 138 -10.69 3.58 -10.53
N HIS A 139 -9.69 4.39 -10.15
CA HIS A 139 -8.77 5.01 -11.09
C HIS A 139 -7.94 3.96 -11.85
N SER A 140 -7.62 2.84 -11.22
CA SER A 140 -6.82 1.78 -11.84
C SER A 140 -7.49 1.14 -13.05
N TRP A 141 -8.83 1.26 -13.22
CA TRP A 141 -9.54 0.89 -14.43
C TRP A 141 -9.02 1.62 -15.69
N ASN A 142 -8.57 2.87 -15.52
CA ASN A 142 -8.13 3.74 -16.62
C ASN A 142 -6.60 3.81 -16.77
N THR A 143 -5.85 2.97 -16.08
CA THR A 143 -4.39 2.87 -16.29
C THR A 143 -4.07 2.33 -17.67
N LYS A 144 -2.92 2.71 -18.22
CA LYS A 144 -2.48 2.25 -19.55
C LYS A 144 -2.50 0.72 -19.67
N ARG A 145 -2.03 0.01 -18.62
CA ARG A 145 -2.02 -1.46 -18.59
C ARG A 145 -3.44 -2.05 -18.61
N ALA A 146 -4.36 -1.49 -17.81
CA ALA A 146 -5.74 -1.97 -17.77
C ALA A 146 -6.50 -1.70 -19.09
N VAL A 147 -6.31 -0.53 -19.69
CA VAL A 147 -6.89 -0.18 -21.00
C VAL A 147 -6.35 -1.10 -22.11
N ALA A 148 -5.03 -1.32 -22.16
CA ALA A 148 -4.41 -2.23 -23.12
C ALA A 148 -4.94 -3.66 -22.98
N TYR A 149 -5.00 -4.17 -21.75
CA TYR A 149 -5.55 -5.50 -21.47
C TYR A 149 -7.01 -5.64 -21.92
N ARG A 150 -7.87 -4.66 -21.61
CA ARG A 150 -9.27 -4.69 -22.04
C ARG A 150 -9.43 -4.73 -23.56
N ARG A 151 -8.59 -3.98 -24.29
CA ARG A 151 -8.59 -4.01 -25.76
C ARG A 151 -8.22 -5.39 -26.32
N ILE A 152 -7.20 -6.02 -25.73
CA ILE A 152 -6.76 -7.36 -26.17
C ILE A 152 -7.84 -8.40 -25.86
N GLU A 153 -8.46 -8.32 -24.69
CA GLU A 153 -9.44 -9.28 -24.21
C GLU A 153 -10.89 -8.97 -24.66
N ASN A 154 -11.10 -7.93 -25.47
CA ASN A 154 -12.42 -7.45 -25.91
C ASN A 154 -13.39 -7.21 -24.75
N ILE A 155 -12.90 -6.55 -23.67
CA ILE A 155 -13.70 -6.16 -22.52
C ILE A 155 -14.20 -4.73 -22.75
N PRO A 156 -15.54 -4.49 -22.78
CA PRO A 156 -16.08 -3.16 -22.97
C PRO A 156 -15.67 -2.18 -21.86
N ASP A 157 -15.27 -0.97 -22.26
CA ASP A 157 -14.86 0.08 -21.32
C ASP A 157 -16.00 0.53 -20.39
N GLU A 158 -17.24 0.52 -20.92
CA GLU A 158 -18.44 0.90 -20.21
C GLU A 158 -18.85 -0.04 -19.07
N TRP A 159 -18.27 -1.24 -18.99
CA TRP A 159 -18.54 -2.13 -17.86
C TRP A 159 -18.04 -1.59 -16.54
N GLY A 160 -16.95 -0.82 -16.56
CA GLY A 160 -16.33 -0.29 -15.35
C GLY A 160 -15.90 -1.39 -14.39
N THR A 161 -15.66 -1.00 -13.14
CA THR A 161 -15.35 -1.92 -12.05
C THR A 161 -16.16 -1.60 -10.81
N ALA A 162 -16.49 -2.61 -10.01
CA ALA A 162 -16.86 -2.45 -8.62
C ALA A 162 -15.60 -2.50 -7.74
N VAL A 163 -15.74 -2.12 -6.49
CA VAL A 163 -14.70 -2.22 -5.47
C VAL A 163 -15.19 -3.14 -4.36
N ASN A 164 -14.40 -4.15 -4.05
CA ASN A 164 -14.62 -5.05 -2.92
C ASN A 164 -13.79 -4.59 -1.72
N VAL A 165 -14.46 -4.36 -0.60
CA VAL A 165 -13.84 -4.13 0.71
C VAL A 165 -14.04 -5.39 1.53
N GLN A 166 -12.96 -6.07 1.88
CA GLN A 166 -13.01 -7.39 2.49
C GLN A 166 -12.13 -7.45 3.74
N THR A 167 -12.64 -8.00 4.82
CA THR A 167 -11.87 -8.26 6.04
C THR A 167 -10.65 -9.10 5.74
N MET A 168 -9.50 -8.70 6.29
CA MET A 168 -8.27 -9.48 6.20
C MET A 168 -8.24 -10.56 7.27
N VAL A 169 -7.83 -11.75 6.87
CA VAL A 169 -7.56 -12.89 7.75
C VAL A 169 -6.05 -13.16 7.67
N PHE A 170 -5.44 -13.28 8.82
CA PHE A 170 -4.02 -13.62 8.97
C PHE A 170 -3.91 -15.07 9.42
N GLY A 171 -3.10 -15.86 8.74
CA GLY A 171 -2.78 -17.22 9.10
C GLY A 171 -1.62 -17.30 10.09
#